data_c6c5f745a374869ed8105df3c57267c6
#
_entry.id   c6c5f745a374869ed8105df3c57267c6
#
_cell.length_a   1.000
_cell.length_b   1.000
_cell.length_c   1.000
_cell.angle_alpha   90.00
_cell.angle_beta   90.00
_cell.angle_gamma   90.00
#
_symmetry.space_group_name_H-M   'P 1'
#
loop_
_entity.id
_entity.type
_entity.pdbx_description
1 polymer ?
#
loop_
_entity_poly.entity_id
_entity_poly.type
_entity_poly.pdbx_seq_one_letter_code
_entity_poly.pdbx_strand_id
1 'polypeptide(L)'
;MTLARLFDKLRGNGRYATADDIRNVFGDYHNVLHWLADFLLGDSNFAESCIVDACTIAQTQGPMFHEWLVHWAARATVRCAFQTQQASVLELAREYGQGVDVEQKQSPVSVEHFQLLIENSDLIQARLDVLCRFVLVYRGIAKDSTTAVASQLGITASAVERAYENAINALDLLRQGAVRELMLPHYGHIYHESALAASID
;
A
#
# COMPACT_ATOMS: atom_id res chain seq x y z
N MET A 1 9.07 -0.62 39.46
CA MET A 1 9.90 -0.64 38.24
C MET A 1 10.00 0.79 37.76
N THR A 2 11.16 1.44 37.87
CA THR A 2 11.33 2.90 37.71
C THR A 2 11.40 3.22 36.21
N LEU A 3 10.74 4.32 35.77
CA LEU A 3 10.77 4.83 34.38
C LEU A 3 12.19 4.91 33.79
N ALA A 4 13.21 5.21 34.63
CA ALA A 4 14.61 5.18 34.24
C ALA A 4 15.08 3.82 33.69
N ARG A 5 14.65 2.70 34.29
CA ARG A 5 14.96 1.34 33.77
C ARG A 5 14.24 0.99 32.49
N LEU A 6 13.07 1.62 32.22
CA LEU A 6 12.39 1.49 30.94
C LEU A 6 13.15 2.25 29.85
N PHE A 7 13.61 3.46 30.14
CA PHE A 7 14.43 4.25 29.21
C PHE A 7 15.84 3.67 28.99
N ASP A 8 16.44 3.00 30.01
CA ASP A 8 17.71 2.28 29.81
C ASP A 8 17.53 1.00 28.99
N LYS A 9 16.36 0.37 29.05
CA LYS A 9 16.02 -0.78 28.19
C LYS A 9 15.65 -0.35 26.76
N LEU A 10 15.16 0.89 26.56
CA LEU A 10 14.96 1.55 25.29
C LEU A 10 16.25 2.19 24.74
N ARG A 11 17.24 2.45 25.60
CA ARG A 11 18.65 2.65 25.27
C ARG A 11 19.36 1.31 25.05
N GLY A 12 18.75 0.37 24.39
CA GLY A 12 19.49 -0.69 23.73
C GLY A 12 20.61 -0.01 22.93
N ASN A 13 21.83 -0.49 23.01
CA ASN A 13 22.98 0.02 22.29
C ASN A 13 22.55 0.37 20.87
N GLY A 14 22.18 1.65 20.65
CA GLY A 14 21.65 2.14 19.37
C GLY A 14 22.76 2.01 18.32
N ARG A 15 22.95 0.76 17.88
CA ARG A 15 23.90 0.43 16.83
C ARG A 15 23.31 1.02 15.54
N TYR A 16 24.10 1.84 14.89
CA TYR A 16 23.77 2.27 13.53
C TYR A 16 23.84 1.08 12.58
N ALA A 17 22.87 1.04 11.68
CA ALA A 17 22.82 0.05 10.63
C ALA A 17 23.96 0.25 9.64
N THR A 18 24.56 -0.86 9.24
CA THR A 18 25.52 -0.91 8.14
C THR A 18 24.79 -1.13 6.80
N ALA A 19 25.50 -0.95 5.69
CA ALA A 19 24.97 -1.27 4.36
C ALA A 19 24.59 -2.76 4.24
N ASP A 20 25.30 -3.65 4.97
CA ASP A 20 25.00 -5.08 5.01
C ASP A 20 23.72 -5.35 5.80
N ASP A 21 23.51 -4.68 6.93
CA ASP A 21 22.28 -4.79 7.72
C ASP A 21 21.06 -4.36 6.85
N ILE A 22 21.20 -3.30 6.05
CA ILE A 22 20.16 -2.84 5.14
C ILE A 22 19.87 -3.92 4.08
N ARG A 23 20.90 -4.45 3.41
CA ARG A 23 20.72 -5.52 2.41
C ARG A 23 20.04 -6.76 2.98
N ASN A 24 20.47 -7.17 4.18
CA ASN A 24 19.88 -8.32 4.87
C ASN A 24 18.40 -8.12 5.15
N VAL A 25 17.99 -6.92 5.63
CA VAL A 25 16.56 -6.64 5.86
C VAL A 25 15.75 -6.69 4.56
N PHE A 26 16.27 -6.14 3.45
CA PHE A 26 15.59 -6.25 2.16
C PHE A 26 15.50 -7.70 1.66
N GLY A 27 16.51 -8.54 1.95
CA GLY A 27 16.49 -9.97 1.66
C GLY A 27 15.50 -10.73 2.55
N ASP A 28 15.58 -10.55 3.87
CA ASP A 28 14.76 -11.26 4.86
C ASP A 28 13.26 -10.94 4.72
N TYR A 29 12.93 -9.71 4.35
CA TYR A 29 11.55 -9.23 4.18
C TYR A 29 11.14 -9.08 2.71
N HIS A 30 11.90 -9.65 1.78
CA HIS A 30 11.67 -9.51 0.34
C HIS A 30 10.21 -9.78 -0.06
N ASN A 31 9.62 -10.88 0.39
CA ASN A 31 8.24 -11.23 0.02
C ASN A 31 7.22 -10.17 0.48
N VAL A 32 7.41 -9.61 1.66
CA VAL A 32 6.51 -8.57 2.21
C VAL A 32 6.69 -7.25 1.45
N LEU A 33 7.94 -6.88 1.18
CA LEU A 33 8.26 -5.66 0.43
C LEU A 33 7.81 -5.78 -1.03
N HIS A 34 7.95 -6.98 -1.63
CA HIS A 34 7.46 -7.26 -2.98
C HIS A 34 5.94 -7.14 -3.05
N TRP A 35 5.23 -7.80 -2.13
CA TRP A 35 3.77 -7.67 -2.03
C TRP A 35 3.35 -6.20 -1.90
N LEU A 36 4.04 -5.42 -1.05
CA LEU A 36 3.75 -4.00 -0.85
C LEU A 36 3.98 -3.19 -2.13
N ALA A 37 5.09 -3.41 -2.82
CA ALA A 37 5.41 -2.74 -4.07
C ALA A 37 4.43 -3.14 -5.18
N ASP A 38 4.13 -4.43 -5.32
CA ASP A 38 3.17 -4.96 -6.28
C ASP A 38 1.77 -4.38 -6.05
N PHE A 39 1.29 -4.39 -4.81
CA PHE A 39 0.02 -3.77 -4.43
C PHE A 39 -0.07 -2.29 -4.82
N LEU A 40 1.01 -1.52 -4.64
CA LEU A 40 1.04 -0.10 -4.96
C LEU A 40 1.16 0.16 -6.47
N LEU A 41 1.99 -0.61 -7.16
CA LEU A 41 2.30 -0.39 -8.59
C LEU A 41 1.28 -1.03 -9.53
N GLY A 42 0.70 -2.18 -9.16
CA GLY A 42 -0.18 -2.94 -10.01
C GLY A 42 0.52 -3.77 -11.07
N ASP A 43 1.83 -3.99 -10.92
CA ASP A 43 2.65 -4.77 -11.85
C ASP A 43 3.85 -5.37 -11.12
N SER A 44 3.89 -6.70 -11.04
CA SER A 44 4.94 -7.45 -10.34
C SER A 44 6.34 -7.26 -10.95
N ASN A 45 6.45 -6.98 -12.24
CA ASN A 45 7.76 -6.73 -12.86
C ASN A 45 8.35 -5.40 -12.37
N PHE A 46 7.51 -4.37 -12.23
CA PHE A 46 7.92 -3.09 -11.64
C PHE A 46 8.16 -3.19 -10.14
N ALA A 47 7.48 -4.11 -9.43
CA ALA A 47 7.67 -4.32 -8.00
C ALA A 47 9.10 -4.75 -7.69
N GLU A 48 9.67 -5.69 -8.44
CA GLU A 48 11.05 -6.14 -8.25
C GLU A 48 12.06 -5.00 -8.45
N SER A 49 11.92 -4.24 -9.54
CA SER A 49 12.77 -3.07 -9.79
C SER A 49 12.65 -2.03 -8.66
N CYS A 50 11.44 -1.82 -8.18
CA CYS A 50 11.17 -0.89 -7.08
C CYS A 50 11.90 -1.29 -5.78
N ILE A 51 11.95 -2.59 -5.46
CA ILE A 51 12.68 -3.08 -4.26
C ILE A 51 14.18 -2.84 -4.40
N VAL A 52 14.76 -3.12 -5.57
CA VAL A 52 16.19 -2.90 -5.82
C VAL A 52 16.53 -1.41 -5.67
N ASP A 53 15.72 -0.53 -6.25
CA ASP A 53 15.90 0.92 -6.16
C ASP A 53 15.70 1.41 -4.72
N ALA A 54 14.69 0.91 -4.02
CA ALA A 54 14.44 1.24 -2.62
C ALA A 54 15.60 0.83 -1.71
N CYS A 55 16.18 -0.36 -1.93
CA CYS A 55 17.37 -0.82 -1.21
C CYS A 55 18.57 0.11 -1.47
N THR A 56 18.79 0.51 -2.72
CA THR A 56 19.87 1.42 -3.11
C THR A 56 19.69 2.79 -2.46
N ILE A 57 18.48 3.35 -2.49
CA ILE A 57 18.15 4.61 -1.84
C ILE A 57 18.36 4.51 -0.33
N ALA A 58 17.92 3.41 0.31
CA ALA A 58 18.09 3.20 1.73
C ALA A 58 19.57 3.19 2.16
N GLN A 59 20.46 2.65 1.35
CA GLN A 59 21.91 2.63 1.61
C GLN A 59 22.58 4.01 1.51
N THR A 60 22.00 4.92 0.73
CA THR A 60 22.59 6.26 0.51
C THR A 60 22.07 7.31 1.50
N GLN A 61 21.01 7.02 2.23
CA GLN A 61 20.48 7.91 3.24
C GLN A 61 21.29 7.75 4.55
N GLY A 62 21.45 8.85 5.27
CA GLY A 62 22.35 8.95 6.43
C GLY A 62 22.15 7.88 7.53
N PRO A 63 22.92 7.93 8.62
CA PRO A 63 22.96 6.89 9.62
C PRO A 63 21.59 6.65 10.26
N MET A 64 21.21 5.36 10.34
CA MET A 64 19.94 4.90 10.88
C MET A 64 20.15 3.87 11.98
N PHE A 65 19.30 3.85 12.97
CA PHE A 65 19.33 2.84 14.01
C PHE A 65 18.84 1.48 13.48
N HIS A 66 19.57 0.42 13.82
CA HIS A 66 19.28 -0.95 13.38
C HIS A 66 17.85 -1.40 13.71
N GLU A 67 17.31 -1.00 14.85
CA GLU A 67 15.94 -1.33 15.30
C GLU A 67 14.82 -0.77 14.40
N TRP A 68 15.13 0.20 13.55
CA TRP A 68 14.16 0.86 12.67
C TRP A 68 14.23 0.40 11.22
N LEU A 69 15.16 -0.52 10.92
CA LEU A 69 15.45 -0.95 9.54
C LEU A 69 14.24 -1.48 8.80
N VAL A 70 13.38 -2.30 9.44
CA VAL A 70 12.20 -2.88 8.79
C VAL A 70 11.20 -1.78 8.40
N HIS A 71 10.92 -0.85 9.33
CA HIS A 71 10.05 0.30 9.03
C HIS A 71 10.62 1.17 7.92
N TRP A 72 11.93 1.34 7.93
CA TRP A 72 12.62 2.12 6.93
C TRP A 72 12.60 1.45 5.56
N ALA A 73 12.82 0.14 5.47
CA ALA A 73 12.73 -0.61 4.23
C ALA A 73 11.33 -0.49 3.62
N ALA A 74 10.28 -0.66 4.44
CA ALA A 74 8.91 -0.47 3.99
C ALA A 74 8.65 0.96 3.48
N ARG A 75 9.11 2.00 4.22
CA ARG A 75 8.97 3.40 3.78
C ARG A 75 9.75 3.72 2.52
N ALA A 76 10.96 3.18 2.37
CA ALA A 76 11.75 3.33 1.16
C ALA A 76 11.05 2.71 -0.05
N THR A 77 10.46 1.52 0.12
CA THR A 77 9.68 0.84 -0.91
C THR A 77 8.44 1.66 -1.31
N VAL A 78 7.65 2.14 -0.34
CA VAL A 78 6.48 3.00 -0.63
C VAL A 78 6.89 4.27 -1.34
N ARG A 79 8.00 4.90 -0.93
CA ARG A 79 8.52 6.12 -1.57
C ARG A 79 8.96 5.86 -3.01
N CYS A 80 9.65 4.75 -3.25
CA CYS A 80 10.08 4.36 -4.60
C CYS A 80 8.87 4.10 -5.51
N ALA A 81 7.88 3.33 -5.02
CA ALA A 81 6.62 3.11 -5.73
C ALA A 81 5.88 4.42 -6.03
N PHE A 82 5.85 5.35 -5.07
CA PHE A 82 5.25 6.68 -5.28
C PHE A 82 5.96 7.47 -6.38
N GLN A 83 7.29 7.49 -6.40
CA GLN A 83 8.04 8.18 -7.45
C GLN A 83 7.69 7.66 -8.84
N THR A 84 7.47 6.35 -8.99
CA THR A 84 7.05 5.71 -10.24
C THR A 84 5.63 6.11 -10.64
N GLN A 85 4.71 6.27 -9.69
CA GLN A 85 3.29 6.54 -9.91
C GLN A 85 2.89 8.01 -9.68
N GLN A 86 3.85 8.89 -9.44
CA GLN A 86 3.60 10.27 -9.00
C GLN A 86 2.64 11.04 -9.93
N ALA A 87 2.81 10.91 -11.23
CA ALA A 87 1.96 11.61 -12.19
C ALA A 87 0.48 11.18 -12.06
N SER A 88 0.24 9.87 -12.04
CA SER A 88 -1.10 9.30 -11.90
C SER A 88 -1.74 9.65 -10.54
N VAL A 89 -0.96 9.59 -9.46
CA VAL A 89 -1.43 9.97 -8.11
C VAL A 89 -1.84 11.44 -8.07
N LEU A 90 -1.05 12.35 -8.64
CA LEU A 90 -1.36 13.78 -8.66
C LEU A 90 -2.55 14.13 -9.56
N GLU A 91 -2.74 13.40 -10.66
CA GLU A 91 -3.91 13.56 -11.53
C GLU A 91 -5.19 13.18 -10.80
N LEU A 92 -5.25 11.96 -10.23
CA LEU A 92 -6.38 11.50 -9.41
C LEU A 92 -6.64 12.43 -8.22
N ALA A 93 -5.60 12.90 -7.55
CA ALA A 93 -5.76 13.80 -6.41
C ALA A 93 -6.45 15.12 -6.78
N ARG A 94 -6.27 15.63 -8.01
CA ARG A 94 -7.00 16.81 -8.49
C ARG A 94 -8.48 16.50 -8.66
N GLU A 95 -8.84 15.34 -9.20
CA GLU A 95 -10.23 14.90 -9.35
C GLU A 95 -10.90 14.74 -7.98
N TYR A 96 -10.23 14.06 -7.05
CA TYR A 96 -10.70 13.92 -5.67
C TYR A 96 -10.79 15.25 -4.91
N GLY A 97 -9.92 16.21 -5.21
CA GLY A 97 -9.92 17.53 -4.58
C GLY A 97 -11.08 18.45 -4.97
N GLN A 98 -11.75 18.20 -6.11
CA GLN A 98 -12.79 19.09 -6.66
C GLN A 98 -14.20 18.86 -6.09
N GLY A 99 -14.44 17.87 -5.27
CA GLY A 99 -15.77 17.56 -4.72
C GLY A 99 -16.07 18.35 -3.43
N VAL A 100 -17.37 18.40 -3.07
CA VAL A 100 -17.86 19.05 -1.84
C VAL A 100 -17.32 18.33 -0.60
N ASP A 101 -17.04 19.09 0.48
CA ASP A 101 -16.59 18.52 1.76
C ASP A 101 -17.56 17.45 2.25
N VAL A 102 -17.04 16.24 2.41
CA VAL A 102 -17.78 15.11 2.97
C VAL A 102 -17.59 15.14 4.50
N GLU A 103 -18.71 15.06 5.24
CA GLU A 103 -18.65 14.90 6.70
C GLU A 103 -17.78 13.70 7.06
N GLN A 104 -16.74 13.95 7.85
CA GLN A 104 -15.71 12.98 8.20
C GLN A 104 -16.28 11.85 9.09
N LYS A 105 -16.74 10.77 8.50
CA LYS A 105 -16.89 9.49 9.19
C LYS A 105 -15.60 8.69 9.02
N GLN A 106 -14.67 8.88 9.92
CA GLN A 106 -13.44 8.11 9.93
C GLN A 106 -13.68 6.72 10.51
N SER A 107 -13.84 5.72 9.67
CA SER A 107 -13.78 4.33 10.09
C SER A 107 -12.30 3.89 10.05
N PRO A 108 -11.71 3.45 11.17
CA PRO A 108 -10.36 2.93 11.16
C PRO A 108 -10.31 1.60 10.41
N VAL A 109 -9.19 1.31 9.74
CA VAL A 109 -8.92 -0.03 9.20
C VAL A 109 -8.90 -1.01 10.37
N SER A 110 -9.80 -1.99 10.34
CA SER A 110 -9.86 -3.06 11.33
C SER A 110 -8.85 -4.18 11.00
N VAL A 111 -8.65 -5.10 11.95
CA VAL A 111 -7.81 -6.29 11.72
C VAL A 111 -8.37 -7.14 10.59
N GLU A 112 -9.72 -7.24 10.52
CA GLU A 112 -10.39 -7.98 9.45
C GLU A 112 -10.15 -7.36 8.07
N HIS A 113 -10.16 -6.03 7.95
CA HIS A 113 -9.80 -5.34 6.71
C HIS A 113 -8.37 -5.65 6.29
N PHE A 114 -7.44 -5.71 7.24
CA PHE A 114 -6.05 -6.03 6.95
C PHE A 114 -5.89 -7.48 6.48
N GLN A 115 -6.60 -8.42 7.09
CA GLN A 115 -6.61 -9.81 6.68
C GLN A 115 -7.18 -9.97 5.26
N LEU A 116 -8.32 -9.32 4.97
CA LEU A 116 -8.91 -9.27 3.64
C LEU A 116 -7.95 -8.72 2.59
N LEU A 117 -7.20 -7.67 2.94
CA LEU A 117 -6.22 -7.06 2.05
C LEU A 117 -5.13 -8.05 1.65
N ILE A 118 -4.63 -8.86 2.58
CA ILE A 118 -3.61 -9.87 2.31
C ILE A 118 -4.19 -11.02 1.48
N GLU A 119 -5.37 -11.51 1.84
CA GLU A 119 -6.00 -12.68 1.19
C GLU A 119 -6.55 -12.38 -0.21
N ASN A 120 -6.90 -11.11 -0.50
CA ASN A 120 -7.55 -10.70 -1.74
C ASN A 120 -6.84 -9.51 -2.40
N SER A 121 -5.53 -9.44 -2.31
CA SER A 121 -4.75 -8.27 -2.77
C SER A 121 -5.01 -7.92 -4.24
N ASP A 122 -5.02 -8.91 -5.12
CA ASP A 122 -5.24 -8.73 -6.57
C ASP A 122 -6.63 -8.15 -6.87
N LEU A 123 -7.64 -8.67 -6.16
CA LEU A 123 -9.01 -8.19 -6.30
C LEU A 123 -9.18 -6.76 -5.80
N ILE A 124 -8.56 -6.44 -4.67
CA ILE A 124 -8.58 -5.09 -4.10
C ILE A 124 -7.79 -4.14 -4.99
N GLN A 125 -6.63 -4.57 -5.48
CA GLN A 125 -5.81 -3.80 -6.41
C GLN A 125 -6.57 -3.45 -7.69
N ALA A 126 -7.32 -4.39 -8.26
CA ALA A 126 -8.16 -4.15 -9.44
C ALA A 126 -9.34 -3.18 -9.18
N ARG A 127 -9.72 -2.99 -7.91
CA ARG A 127 -10.84 -2.14 -7.50
C ARG A 127 -10.42 -0.75 -7.04
N LEU A 128 -9.22 -0.63 -6.54
CA LEU A 128 -8.69 0.62 -6.04
C LEU A 128 -7.80 1.29 -7.09
N ASP A 129 -8.07 2.56 -7.36
CA ASP A 129 -7.11 3.38 -8.09
C ASP A 129 -5.81 3.54 -7.28
N VAL A 130 -4.77 4.01 -7.96
CA VAL A 130 -3.44 4.12 -7.37
C VAL A 130 -3.40 5.08 -6.18
N LEU A 131 -4.18 6.17 -6.19
CA LEU A 131 -4.24 7.09 -5.05
C LEU A 131 -4.86 6.44 -3.83
N CYS A 132 -5.98 5.71 -4.00
CA CYS A 132 -6.63 4.96 -2.93
C CYS A 132 -5.68 3.92 -2.31
N ARG A 133 -4.87 3.23 -3.11
CA ARG A 133 -3.88 2.25 -2.65
C ARG A 133 -2.79 2.92 -1.78
N PHE A 134 -2.21 4.03 -2.23
CA PHE A 134 -1.22 4.77 -1.43
C PHE A 134 -1.81 5.29 -0.13
N VAL A 135 -2.99 5.90 -0.18
CA VAL A 135 -3.64 6.44 1.02
C VAL A 135 -4.00 5.32 1.99
N LEU A 136 -4.47 4.16 1.51
CA LEU A 136 -4.74 2.99 2.35
C LEU A 136 -3.48 2.48 3.06
N VAL A 137 -2.34 2.43 2.38
CA VAL A 137 -1.07 2.03 2.99
C VAL A 137 -0.62 3.05 4.03
N TYR A 138 -0.59 4.33 3.72
CA TYR A 138 -0.14 5.36 4.65
C TYR A 138 -1.07 5.50 5.86
N ARG A 139 -2.37 5.64 5.65
CA ARG A 139 -3.32 5.84 6.76
C ARG A 139 -3.75 4.56 7.44
N GLY A 140 -4.02 3.52 6.64
CA GLY A 140 -4.54 2.25 7.13
C GLY A 140 -3.47 1.40 7.80
N ILE A 141 -2.32 1.24 7.18
CA ILE A 141 -1.24 0.36 7.64
C ILE A 141 -0.22 1.12 8.48
N ALA A 142 0.36 2.18 7.94
CA ALA A 142 1.37 2.97 8.64
C ALA A 142 0.80 3.88 9.74
N LYS A 143 -0.53 4.10 9.78
CA LYS A 143 -1.23 4.94 10.76
C LYS A 143 -0.80 6.42 10.72
N ASP A 144 -0.32 6.88 9.58
CA ASP A 144 0.02 8.28 9.40
C ASP A 144 -1.26 9.17 9.42
N SER A 145 -1.15 10.40 9.93
CA SER A 145 -2.27 11.34 9.93
C SER A 145 -2.59 11.83 8.51
N THR A 146 -3.83 12.27 8.26
CA THR A 146 -4.24 12.87 6.98
C THR A 146 -3.30 13.98 6.52
N THR A 147 -2.91 14.86 7.44
CA THR A 147 -1.99 15.96 7.14
C THR A 147 -0.58 15.48 6.78
N ALA A 148 -0.10 14.43 7.44
CA ALA A 148 1.20 13.83 7.12
C ALA A 148 1.16 13.19 5.72
N VAL A 149 0.11 12.42 5.39
CA VAL A 149 -0.08 11.81 4.07
C VAL A 149 -0.22 12.87 2.98
N ALA A 150 -1.03 13.90 3.22
CA ALA A 150 -1.19 15.02 2.29
C ALA A 150 0.15 15.69 1.96
N SER A 151 0.97 15.93 2.99
CA SER A 151 2.32 16.51 2.84
C SER A 151 3.26 15.56 2.09
N GLN A 152 3.23 14.26 2.38
CA GLN A 152 4.12 13.26 1.75
C GLN A 152 3.80 13.07 0.26
N LEU A 153 2.51 13.06 -0.09
CA LEU A 153 2.05 12.89 -1.47
C LEU A 153 1.96 14.21 -2.26
N GLY A 154 2.09 15.36 -1.58
CA GLY A 154 1.95 16.68 -2.22
C GLY A 154 0.53 16.98 -2.69
N ILE A 155 -0.50 16.51 -1.96
CA ILE A 155 -1.92 16.63 -2.31
C ILE A 155 -2.71 17.30 -1.19
N THR A 156 -4.00 17.59 -1.41
CA THR A 156 -4.86 18.19 -0.39
C THR A 156 -5.34 17.17 0.65
N ALA A 157 -5.60 17.62 1.87
CA ALA A 157 -6.15 16.78 2.93
C ALA A 157 -7.52 16.19 2.52
N SER A 158 -8.36 16.97 1.81
CA SER A 158 -9.65 16.50 1.30
C SER A 158 -9.50 15.37 0.28
N ALA A 159 -8.49 15.40 -0.59
CA ALA A 159 -8.21 14.29 -1.51
C ALA A 159 -7.81 13.02 -0.75
N VAL A 160 -6.98 13.16 0.30
CA VAL A 160 -6.60 12.03 1.17
C VAL A 160 -7.83 11.42 1.85
N GLU A 161 -8.71 12.24 2.43
CA GLU A 161 -9.91 11.73 3.12
C GLU A 161 -10.82 10.96 2.19
N ARG A 162 -11.11 11.50 1.01
CA ARG A 162 -11.97 10.83 0.02
C ARG A 162 -11.36 9.55 -0.52
N ALA A 163 -10.07 9.57 -0.85
CA ALA A 163 -9.38 8.36 -1.31
C ALA A 163 -9.38 7.27 -0.22
N TYR A 164 -9.21 7.68 1.05
CA TYR A 164 -9.31 6.76 2.18
C TYR A 164 -10.70 6.17 2.35
N GLU A 165 -11.74 7.01 2.29
CA GLU A 165 -13.13 6.58 2.38
C GLU A 165 -13.48 5.59 1.25
N ASN A 166 -13.08 5.87 0.01
CA ASN A 166 -13.27 4.96 -1.10
C ASN A 166 -12.56 3.61 -0.90
N ALA A 167 -11.34 3.64 -0.35
CA ALA A 167 -10.61 2.42 -0.04
C ALA A 167 -11.31 1.59 1.05
N ILE A 168 -11.79 2.22 2.13
CA ILE A 168 -12.53 1.53 3.19
C ILE A 168 -13.86 0.97 2.66
N ASN A 169 -14.61 1.73 1.86
CA ASN A 169 -15.86 1.26 1.27
C ASN A 169 -15.64 0.03 0.37
N ALA A 170 -14.54 -0.01 -0.40
CA ALA A 170 -14.19 -1.18 -1.21
C ALA A 170 -13.90 -2.41 -0.33
N LEU A 171 -13.19 -2.24 0.79
CA LEU A 171 -12.92 -3.32 1.75
C LEU A 171 -14.20 -3.80 2.43
N ASP A 172 -15.09 -2.90 2.81
CA ASP A 172 -16.39 -3.24 3.41
C ASP A 172 -17.29 -4.00 2.45
N LEU A 173 -17.31 -3.63 1.17
CA LEU A 173 -18.05 -4.37 0.13
C LEU A 173 -17.51 -5.79 -0.04
N LEU A 174 -16.19 -5.96 -0.02
CA LEU A 174 -15.57 -7.29 -0.06
C LEU A 174 -15.97 -8.13 1.16
N ARG A 175 -15.91 -7.54 2.36
CA ARG A 175 -16.31 -8.19 3.61
C ARG A 175 -17.76 -8.67 3.58
N GLN A 176 -18.65 -7.89 3.00
CA GLN A 176 -20.07 -8.22 2.89
C GLN A 176 -20.37 -9.30 1.83
N GLY A 177 -19.37 -9.76 1.08
CA GLY A 177 -19.56 -10.76 0.03
C GLY A 177 -20.22 -10.22 -1.24
N ALA A 178 -20.53 -8.94 -1.29
CA ALA A 178 -21.17 -8.28 -2.43
C ALA A 178 -20.37 -8.35 -3.73
N VAL A 179 -19.06 -8.67 -3.63
CA VAL A 179 -18.18 -8.77 -4.79
C VAL A 179 -18.42 -10.06 -5.59
N ARG A 180 -18.95 -11.11 -4.99
CA ARG A 180 -19.30 -12.35 -5.73
C ARG A 180 -20.36 -12.11 -6.81
N GLU A 181 -21.31 -11.23 -6.56
CA GLU A 181 -22.38 -10.93 -7.52
C GLU A 181 -21.94 -10.04 -8.68
N LEU A 182 -20.90 -9.21 -8.48
CA LEU A 182 -20.42 -8.29 -9.51
C LEU A 182 -19.43 -8.93 -10.50
N MET A 183 -18.86 -10.08 -10.18
CA MET A 183 -17.92 -10.79 -11.05
C MET A 183 -18.57 -11.84 -11.98
N LEU A 184 -19.78 -12.29 -11.70
CA LEU A 184 -20.47 -13.34 -12.48
C LEU A 184 -20.90 -12.92 -13.89
N PRO A 185 -21.22 -11.66 -14.23
CA PRO A 185 -21.68 -11.34 -15.59
C PRO A 185 -20.57 -11.27 -16.65
N HIS A 186 -19.32 -11.07 -16.27
CA HIS A 186 -18.24 -10.80 -17.27
C HIS A 186 -17.45 -12.04 -17.70
N TYR A 187 -17.45 -13.11 -16.92
CA TYR A 187 -16.77 -14.35 -17.30
C TYR A 187 -17.66 -15.34 -18.04
N GLY A 188 -18.99 -15.15 -18.04
CA GLY A 188 -19.96 -16.03 -18.73
C GLY A 188 -19.94 -15.91 -20.26
N HIS A 189 -19.44 -14.81 -20.83
CA HIS A 189 -19.46 -14.60 -22.29
C HIS A 189 -18.20 -15.07 -23.04
N ILE A 190 -17.10 -15.36 -22.36
CA ILE A 190 -15.86 -15.72 -23.04
C ILE A 190 -15.74 -17.24 -23.32
N TYR A 191 -16.50 -18.08 -22.60
CA TYR A 191 -16.43 -19.54 -22.76
C TYR A 191 -17.51 -20.16 -23.65
N HIS A 192 -18.53 -19.40 -24.10
CA HIS A 192 -19.61 -19.95 -24.93
C HIS A 192 -19.37 -19.87 -26.45
N GLU A 193 -18.45 -19.02 -26.92
CA GLU A 193 -18.15 -18.95 -28.37
C GLU A 193 -17.13 -19.98 -28.85
N SER A 194 -16.30 -20.55 -27.94
CA SER A 194 -15.32 -21.57 -28.33
C SER A 194 -15.88 -22.99 -28.41
N ALA A 195 -17.08 -23.25 -27.88
CA ALA A 195 -17.67 -24.59 -27.89
C ALA A 195 -18.58 -24.86 -29.11
N LEU A 196 -18.94 -23.84 -29.89
CA LEU A 196 -19.78 -23.98 -31.08
C LEU A 196 -19.01 -24.11 -32.40
N ALA A 197 -17.68 -23.88 -32.38
CA ALA A 197 -16.84 -24.00 -33.57
C ALA A 197 -16.24 -25.39 -33.80
N ALA A 198 -16.44 -26.36 -32.90
CA ALA A 198 -15.85 -27.71 -32.96
C ALA A 198 -16.86 -28.81 -33.38
N SER A 199 -18.01 -28.46 -33.93
CA SER A 199 -19.06 -29.44 -34.27
C SER A 199 -19.54 -29.42 -35.74
N ILE A 200 -18.67 -28.93 -36.65
CA ILE A 200 -18.94 -29.05 -38.10
C ILE A 200 -17.62 -29.45 -38.75
N ASP A 201 -17.34 -30.77 -38.79
CA ASP A 201 -16.74 -31.55 -39.90
C ASP A 201 -16.88 -33.04 -39.59
#